data_62c671e7d4d65eb681720d1e8b58d390
#
_entry.id   62c671e7d4d65eb681720d1e8b58d390
#
_cell.length_a   1.000
_cell.length_b   1.000
_cell.length_c   1.000
_cell.angle_alpha   90.00
_cell.angle_beta   90.00
_cell.angle_gamma   90.00
#
_symmetry.space_group_name_H-M   'P 1'
#
loop_
_entity.id
_entity.type
_entity.pdbx_description
1 polymer ?
#
loop_
_entity_poly.entity_id
_entity_poly.type
_entity_poly.pdbx_seq_one_letter_code
_entity_poly.pdbx_strand_id
1 'polypeptide(L)'
;MADVSVGTVDRVIHGRSGVSESSRKRVEEILKQLDYQPNMYASALASNKKYAFACLLPLHEKGEYWTDVETGIHNAVETYSDFNVAVHLSYYDPYDYHSFAEASGQILALEPDGVMFAPTVPQYTKPFTDELTQHNIPYIYIDSNIKEEPALSFYGQNSHQSGYFAARMLMLLAGEDAQEIVIFRKINEGIVGSNQQERREIGFREYMQEHHPACRIWELDLHAKRDSEDTLMLDEFFQEHPTVKIGRAHV
;
A
#
# COMPACT_ATOMS: atom_id res chain seq x y z
N MET A 1 -34.12 16.00 -28.59
CA MET A 1 -34.24 15.77 -27.13
C MET A 1 -33.99 17.08 -26.34
N ALA A 2 -32.76 17.57 -26.16
CA ALA A 2 -32.51 18.79 -25.39
C ALA A 2 -32.71 20.11 -26.15
N ASP A 3 -32.88 20.04 -27.44
CA ASP A 3 -33.03 21.20 -28.33
C ASP A 3 -31.92 22.25 -28.17
N VAL A 4 -30.70 21.76 -28.06
CA VAL A 4 -29.46 22.53 -27.96
C VAL A 4 -28.39 21.95 -28.89
N SER A 5 -27.35 22.74 -29.21
CA SER A 5 -26.26 22.25 -30.06
C SER A 5 -25.45 21.12 -29.40
N VAL A 6 -24.84 20.27 -30.25
CA VAL A 6 -23.93 19.20 -29.78
C VAL A 6 -22.80 19.78 -28.90
N GLY A 7 -22.25 20.94 -29.27
CA GLY A 7 -21.23 21.63 -28.49
C GLY A 7 -21.74 22.10 -27.10
N THR A 8 -23.04 22.40 -26.96
CA THR A 8 -23.64 22.72 -25.66
C THR A 8 -23.74 21.47 -24.79
N VAL A 9 -24.16 20.33 -25.38
CA VAL A 9 -24.21 19.04 -24.69
C VAL A 9 -22.81 18.64 -24.22
N ASP A 10 -21.80 18.72 -25.10
CA ASP A 10 -20.41 18.43 -24.76
C ASP A 10 -19.90 19.28 -23.58
N ARG A 11 -20.19 20.60 -23.60
CA ARG A 11 -19.80 21.48 -22.48
C ARG A 11 -20.46 21.13 -21.17
N VAL A 12 -21.73 20.68 -21.18
CA VAL A 12 -22.44 20.25 -19.97
C VAL A 12 -21.86 18.94 -19.43
N ILE A 13 -21.65 17.94 -20.29
CA ILE A 13 -21.07 16.64 -19.93
C ILE A 13 -19.70 16.82 -19.28
N HIS A 14 -18.88 17.75 -19.79
CA HIS A 14 -17.51 17.99 -19.28
C HIS A 14 -17.42 19.15 -18.28
N GLY A 15 -18.54 19.64 -17.75
CA GLY A 15 -18.55 20.70 -16.72
C GLY A 15 -17.97 22.05 -17.16
N ARG A 16 -17.83 22.29 -18.49
CA ARG A 16 -17.21 23.52 -19.03
C ARG A 16 -18.13 24.73 -18.88
N SER A 17 -17.54 25.92 -18.80
CA SER A 17 -18.26 27.19 -18.77
C SER A 17 -18.85 27.57 -20.13
N GLY A 18 -19.68 28.64 -20.16
CA GLY A 18 -20.28 29.18 -21.41
C GLY A 18 -21.58 28.50 -21.83
N VAL A 19 -22.29 27.87 -20.89
CA VAL A 19 -23.66 27.32 -21.09
C VAL A 19 -24.61 28.05 -20.16
N SER A 20 -25.78 28.46 -20.65
CA SER A 20 -26.83 29.06 -19.83
C SER A 20 -27.36 28.04 -18.81
N GLU A 21 -27.79 28.53 -17.66
CA GLU A 21 -28.29 27.66 -16.59
C GLU A 21 -29.53 26.87 -17.02
N SER A 22 -30.38 27.44 -17.80
CA SER A 22 -31.56 26.79 -18.39
C SER A 22 -31.18 25.64 -19.35
N SER A 23 -30.17 25.85 -20.19
CA SER A 23 -29.68 24.82 -21.10
C SER A 23 -28.97 23.71 -20.36
N ARG A 24 -28.20 24.05 -19.31
CA ARG A 24 -27.52 23.08 -18.46
C ARG A 24 -28.52 22.15 -17.79
N LYS A 25 -29.53 22.69 -17.07
CA LYS A 25 -30.57 21.89 -16.41
C LYS A 25 -31.28 20.95 -17.37
N ARG A 26 -31.66 21.46 -18.56
CA ARG A 26 -32.35 20.67 -19.61
C ARG A 26 -31.48 19.46 -20.06
N VAL A 27 -30.20 19.69 -20.29
CA VAL A 27 -29.27 18.61 -20.66
C VAL A 27 -29.09 17.62 -19.55
N GLU A 28 -28.87 18.08 -18.33
CA GLU A 28 -28.69 17.23 -17.14
C GLU A 28 -29.94 16.34 -16.88
N GLU A 29 -31.14 16.88 -17.02
CA GLU A 29 -32.39 16.11 -16.93
C GLU A 29 -32.46 14.97 -17.94
N ILE A 30 -32.07 15.26 -19.21
CA ILE A 30 -32.08 14.24 -20.27
C ILE A 30 -31.00 13.21 -20.04
N LEU A 31 -29.79 13.61 -19.65
CA LEU A 31 -28.72 12.69 -19.32
C LEU A 31 -29.15 11.73 -18.20
N LYS A 32 -29.86 12.24 -17.18
CA LYS A 32 -30.41 11.45 -16.11
C LYS A 32 -31.53 10.50 -16.58
N GLN A 33 -32.42 10.96 -17.46
CA GLN A 33 -33.50 10.12 -18.02
C GLN A 33 -32.97 8.98 -18.90
N LEU A 34 -31.83 9.20 -19.58
CA LEU A 34 -31.18 8.22 -20.46
C LEU A 34 -30.22 7.33 -19.72
N ASP A 35 -30.03 7.51 -18.41
CA ASP A 35 -28.97 6.85 -17.61
C ASP A 35 -27.60 6.93 -18.33
N TYR A 36 -27.34 8.12 -18.91
CA TYR A 36 -26.14 8.32 -19.72
C TYR A 36 -24.90 8.30 -18.84
N GLN A 37 -24.03 7.34 -19.08
CA GLN A 37 -22.70 7.29 -18.51
C GLN A 37 -21.66 7.67 -19.57
N PRO A 38 -20.78 8.67 -19.30
CA PRO A 38 -19.70 8.99 -20.21
C PRO A 38 -18.85 7.76 -20.49
N ASN A 39 -18.66 7.44 -21.75
CA ASN A 39 -17.73 6.38 -22.12
C ASN A 39 -16.31 6.87 -21.89
N MET A 40 -15.67 6.34 -20.85
CA MET A 40 -14.28 6.70 -20.47
C MET A 40 -13.30 6.43 -21.62
N TYR A 41 -13.49 5.36 -22.37
CA TYR A 41 -12.64 5.03 -23.53
C TYR A 41 -12.77 6.08 -24.62
N ALA A 42 -14.00 6.49 -24.98
CA ALA A 42 -14.22 7.53 -25.97
C ALA A 42 -13.66 8.89 -25.51
N SER A 43 -13.75 9.20 -24.23
CA SER A 43 -13.19 10.43 -23.66
C SER A 43 -11.66 10.39 -23.63
N ALA A 44 -11.05 9.27 -23.32
CA ALA A 44 -9.60 9.10 -23.31
C ALA A 44 -9.02 9.19 -24.74
N LEU A 45 -9.65 8.55 -25.73
CA LEU A 45 -9.27 8.62 -27.12
C LEU A 45 -9.42 10.05 -27.72
N ALA A 46 -10.41 10.82 -27.23
CA ALA A 46 -10.60 12.21 -27.63
C ALA A 46 -9.67 13.20 -26.90
N SER A 47 -9.13 12.78 -25.75
CA SER A 47 -8.23 13.56 -24.91
C SER A 47 -6.79 13.18 -25.24
N ASN A 48 -6.00 14.11 -25.79
CA ASN A 48 -4.56 13.94 -25.95
C ASN A 48 -3.79 14.08 -24.61
N LYS A 49 -4.49 14.03 -23.46
CA LYS A 49 -3.86 14.16 -22.15
C LYS A 49 -3.03 12.91 -21.86
N LYS A 50 -1.79 13.12 -21.51
CA LYS A 50 -0.89 12.09 -20.99
C LYS A 50 -0.96 12.14 -19.47
N TYR A 51 -1.01 10.97 -18.83
CA TYR A 51 -0.96 10.85 -17.38
C TYR A 51 0.37 10.20 -16.99
N ALA A 52 1.10 10.86 -16.11
CA ALA A 52 2.35 10.34 -15.55
C ALA A 52 2.16 10.06 -14.07
N PHE A 53 2.17 8.78 -13.69
CA PHE A 53 2.14 8.36 -12.29
C PHE A 53 3.54 7.95 -11.83
N ALA A 54 3.79 8.04 -10.53
CA ALA A 54 4.98 7.50 -9.92
C ALA A 54 4.62 6.43 -8.89
N CYS A 55 5.44 5.39 -8.81
CA CYS A 55 5.33 4.37 -7.79
C CYS A 55 6.64 4.29 -7.01
N LEU A 56 6.56 4.33 -5.66
CA LEU A 56 7.69 4.17 -4.76
C LEU A 56 7.53 2.88 -3.99
N LEU A 57 8.42 1.93 -4.25
CA LEU A 57 8.39 0.57 -3.72
C LEU A 57 9.65 0.28 -2.89
N PRO A 58 9.58 -0.62 -1.90
CA PRO A 58 10.76 -1.16 -1.28
C PRO A 58 11.66 -1.87 -2.30
N LEU A 59 12.98 -1.72 -2.15
CA LEU A 59 13.95 -2.55 -2.86
C LEU A 59 13.67 -4.02 -2.58
N HIS A 60 13.71 -4.83 -3.63
CA HIS A 60 13.40 -6.25 -3.54
C HIS A 60 14.17 -7.06 -4.59
N GLU A 61 14.32 -8.35 -4.32
CA GLU A 61 14.89 -9.31 -5.25
C GLU A 61 13.80 -10.09 -5.98
N LYS A 62 14.18 -10.69 -7.10
CA LYS A 62 13.27 -11.50 -7.90
C LYS A 62 12.73 -12.68 -7.09
N GLY A 63 11.41 -12.80 -7.02
CA GLY A 63 10.71 -13.86 -6.28
C GLY A 63 10.25 -13.43 -4.88
N GLU A 64 10.58 -12.22 -4.45
CA GLU A 64 9.99 -11.64 -3.25
C GLU A 64 8.60 -11.04 -3.55
N TYR A 65 7.84 -10.75 -2.50
CA TYR A 65 6.49 -10.20 -2.57
C TYR A 65 6.35 -8.98 -3.51
N TRP A 66 7.31 -8.07 -3.49
CA TRP A 66 7.28 -6.86 -4.29
C TRP A 66 7.47 -7.11 -5.79
N THR A 67 8.06 -8.24 -6.19
CA THR A 67 8.12 -8.66 -7.60
C THR A 67 6.72 -8.84 -8.20
N ASP A 68 5.79 -9.41 -7.45
CA ASP A 68 4.42 -9.61 -7.92
C ASP A 68 3.66 -8.29 -8.00
N VAL A 69 3.89 -7.37 -7.05
CA VAL A 69 3.33 -6.01 -7.07
C VAL A 69 3.83 -5.24 -8.30
N GLU A 70 5.13 -5.25 -8.56
CA GLU A 70 5.73 -4.61 -9.74
C GLU A 70 5.19 -5.20 -11.04
N THR A 71 5.08 -6.53 -11.11
CA THR A 71 4.47 -7.22 -12.25
C THR A 71 3.02 -6.77 -12.47
N GLY A 72 2.25 -6.63 -11.40
CA GLY A 72 0.89 -6.10 -11.45
C GLY A 72 0.82 -4.68 -11.99
N ILE A 73 1.76 -3.82 -11.61
CA ILE A 73 1.86 -2.44 -12.12
C ILE A 73 2.16 -2.45 -13.63
N HIS A 74 3.13 -3.25 -14.08
CA HIS A 74 3.45 -3.36 -15.50
C HIS A 74 2.26 -3.87 -16.32
N ASN A 75 1.57 -4.90 -15.86
CA ASN A 75 0.37 -5.42 -16.51
C ASN A 75 -0.75 -4.38 -16.59
N ALA A 76 -0.91 -3.56 -15.56
CA ALA A 76 -1.89 -2.48 -15.57
C ALA A 76 -1.51 -1.40 -16.60
N VAL A 77 -0.25 -1.00 -16.66
CA VAL A 77 0.24 -0.02 -17.67
C VAL A 77 -0.01 -0.53 -19.09
N GLU A 78 0.28 -1.80 -19.36
CA GLU A 78 0.02 -2.42 -20.65
C GLU A 78 -1.48 -2.45 -20.97
N THR A 79 -2.30 -2.86 -20.01
CA THR A 79 -3.76 -2.93 -20.18
C THR A 79 -4.39 -1.57 -20.45
N TYR A 80 -3.87 -0.51 -19.86
CA TYR A 80 -4.38 0.85 -19.98
C TYR A 80 -3.54 1.73 -20.92
N SER A 81 -2.74 1.12 -21.81
CA SER A 81 -1.88 1.85 -22.74
C SER A 81 -2.63 2.84 -23.64
N ASP A 82 -3.88 2.52 -24.05
CA ASP A 82 -4.75 3.39 -24.84
C ASP A 82 -5.14 4.70 -24.12
N PHE A 83 -4.96 4.77 -22.80
CA PHE A 83 -5.24 5.97 -22.00
C PHE A 83 -4.03 6.90 -21.85
N ASN A 84 -2.95 6.65 -22.57
CA ASN A 84 -1.71 7.42 -22.48
C ASN A 84 -1.17 7.51 -21.03
N VAL A 85 -1.23 6.41 -20.29
CA VAL A 85 -0.71 6.30 -18.91
C VAL A 85 0.74 5.85 -18.96
N ALA A 86 1.61 6.57 -18.26
CA ALA A 86 2.97 6.17 -17.98
C ALA A 86 3.17 6.06 -16.48
N VAL A 87 3.99 5.10 -16.04
CA VAL A 87 4.34 4.91 -14.63
C VAL A 87 5.86 4.93 -14.49
N HIS A 88 6.35 5.75 -13.57
CA HIS A 88 7.76 5.77 -13.16
C HIS A 88 7.91 4.98 -11.87
N LEU A 89 8.77 3.96 -11.88
CA LEU A 89 9.10 3.17 -10.69
C LEU A 89 10.36 3.72 -10.03
N SER A 90 10.29 3.94 -8.73
CA SER A 90 11.41 4.29 -7.86
C SER A 90 11.45 3.32 -6.68
N TYR A 91 12.65 3.08 -6.17
CA TYR A 91 12.85 2.11 -5.10
C TYR A 91 13.60 2.73 -3.93
N TYR A 92 13.32 2.25 -2.71
CA TYR A 92 13.99 2.67 -1.50
C TYR A 92 14.35 1.46 -0.62
N ASP A 93 15.44 1.54 0.14
CA ASP A 93 15.76 0.56 1.18
C ASP A 93 14.82 0.81 2.38
N PRO A 94 13.93 -0.15 2.76
CA PRO A 94 12.97 0.05 3.84
C PRO A 94 13.63 0.25 5.22
N TYR A 95 14.92 -0.07 5.33
CA TYR A 95 15.71 0.08 6.55
C TYR A 95 16.66 1.29 6.52
N ASP A 96 16.56 2.13 5.49
CA ASP A 96 17.35 3.35 5.36
C ASP A 96 16.45 4.55 5.07
N TYR A 97 16.30 5.41 6.06
CA TYR A 97 15.54 6.65 5.92
C TYR A 97 16.09 7.58 4.81
N HIS A 98 17.41 7.63 4.65
CA HIS A 98 18.01 8.50 3.62
C HIS A 98 17.64 8.01 2.23
N SER A 99 17.61 6.70 2.00
CA SER A 99 17.15 6.10 0.75
C SER A 99 15.70 6.47 0.44
N PHE A 100 14.79 6.41 1.45
CA PHE A 100 13.41 6.82 1.26
C PHE A 100 13.29 8.31 0.94
N ALA A 101 14.01 9.18 1.66
CA ALA A 101 13.98 10.62 1.45
C ALA A 101 14.53 11.01 0.06
N GLU A 102 15.59 10.36 -0.40
CA GLU A 102 16.16 10.59 -1.73
C GLU A 102 15.19 10.15 -2.84
N ALA A 103 14.65 8.93 -2.77
CA ALA A 103 13.73 8.40 -3.77
C ALA A 103 12.41 9.21 -3.83
N SER A 104 11.87 9.62 -2.68
CA SER A 104 10.68 10.47 -2.62
C SER A 104 10.94 11.87 -3.19
N GLY A 105 12.13 12.46 -2.95
CA GLY A 105 12.54 13.72 -3.57
C GLY A 105 12.66 13.64 -5.09
N GLN A 106 13.16 12.53 -5.61
CA GLN A 106 13.21 12.29 -7.07
C GLN A 106 11.80 12.21 -7.67
N ILE A 107 10.85 11.57 -6.98
CA ILE A 107 9.45 11.51 -7.41
C ILE A 107 8.82 12.91 -7.45
N LEU A 108 9.01 13.73 -6.42
CA LEU A 108 8.48 15.09 -6.39
C LEU A 108 9.02 15.94 -7.56
N ALA A 109 10.28 15.76 -7.92
CA ALA A 109 10.90 16.47 -9.05
C ALA A 109 10.30 16.07 -10.43
N LEU A 110 9.59 14.95 -10.54
CA LEU A 110 8.88 14.53 -11.75
C LEU A 110 7.51 15.21 -11.92
N GLU A 111 7.00 15.88 -10.89
CA GLU A 111 5.67 16.50 -10.87
C GLU A 111 4.58 15.54 -11.40
N PRO A 112 4.42 14.30 -10.83
CA PRO A 112 3.49 13.33 -11.37
C PRO A 112 2.03 13.73 -11.15
N ASP A 113 1.13 13.22 -11.99
CA ASP A 113 -0.33 13.40 -11.83
C ASP A 113 -0.89 12.64 -10.61
N GLY A 114 -0.13 11.70 -10.04
CA GLY A 114 -0.46 10.98 -8.83
C GLY A 114 0.65 10.00 -8.41
N VAL A 115 0.64 9.64 -7.13
CA VAL A 115 1.65 8.75 -6.56
C VAL A 115 1.01 7.55 -5.89
N MET A 116 1.58 6.37 -6.11
CA MET A 116 1.28 5.15 -5.38
C MET A 116 2.54 4.70 -4.64
N PHE A 117 2.44 4.43 -3.34
CA PHE A 117 3.62 4.00 -2.61
C PHE A 117 3.32 3.17 -1.37
N ALA A 118 4.30 2.36 -0.98
CA ALA A 118 4.31 1.66 0.28
C ALA A 118 4.95 2.56 1.35
N PRO A 119 4.19 3.03 2.35
CA PRO A 119 4.76 3.87 3.39
C PRO A 119 5.64 3.05 4.34
N THR A 120 6.70 3.67 4.81
CA THR A 120 7.50 3.19 5.94
C THR A 120 6.83 3.54 7.27
N VAL A 121 7.61 3.78 8.33
CA VAL A 121 7.05 4.29 9.58
C VAL A 121 6.61 5.76 9.43
N PRO A 122 5.60 6.21 10.18
CA PRO A 122 4.96 7.53 10.00
C PRO A 122 5.94 8.70 9.99
N GLN A 123 6.92 8.69 10.89
CA GLN A 123 7.89 9.79 11.04
C GLN A 123 8.73 10.04 9.78
N TYR A 124 8.96 9.01 8.96
CA TYR A 124 9.74 9.14 7.72
C TYR A 124 8.85 9.37 6.50
N THR A 125 7.62 8.90 6.54
CA THR A 125 6.66 9.07 5.45
C THR A 125 6.03 10.46 5.45
N LYS A 126 5.80 11.04 6.64
CA LYS A 126 5.08 12.31 6.77
C LYS A 126 5.68 13.49 5.98
N PRO A 127 6.99 13.74 5.96
CA PRO A 127 7.54 14.81 5.14
C PRO A 127 7.17 14.69 3.66
N PHE A 128 7.15 13.47 3.12
CA PHE A 128 6.77 13.23 1.73
C PHE A 128 5.28 13.48 1.47
N THR A 129 4.39 13.02 2.36
CA THR A 129 2.95 13.24 2.22
C THR A 129 2.56 14.71 2.39
N ASP A 130 3.27 15.45 3.23
CA ASP A 130 3.10 16.90 3.39
C ASP A 130 3.45 17.62 2.07
N GLU A 131 4.57 17.28 1.43
CA GLU A 131 4.96 17.83 0.12
C GLU A 131 3.96 17.46 -0.98
N LEU A 132 3.51 16.19 -1.07
CA LEU A 132 2.49 15.77 -2.02
C LEU A 132 1.20 16.60 -1.85
N THR A 133 0.78 16.81 -0.61
CA THR A 133 -0.41 17.59 -0.26
C THR A 133 -0.24 19.07 -0.64
N GLN A 134 0.91 19.66 -0.35
CA GLN A 134 1.25 21.05 -0.68
C GLN A 134 1.23 21.29 -2.19
N HIS A 135 1.70 20.32 -2.98
CA HIS A 135 1.72 20.39 -4.44
C HIS A 135 0.40 19.91 -5.08
N ASN A 136 -0.61 19.55 -4.28
CA ASN A 136 -1.88 18.98 -4.74
C ASN A 136 -1.71 17.71 -5.60
N ILE A 137 -0.70 16.90 -5.31
CA ILE A 137 -0.46 15.62 -5.95
C ILE A 137 -1.24 14.55 -5.18
N PRO A 138 -2.28 13.94 -5.77
CA PRO A 138 -3.03 12.89 -5.11
C PRO A 138 -2.17 11.63 -4.94
N TYR A 139 -2.38 10.90 -3.83
CA TYR A 139 -1.65 9.68 -3.60
C TYR A 139 -2.51 8.58 -2.98
N ILE A 140 -2.07 7.34 -3.17
CA ILE A 140 -2.64 6.15 -2.56
C ILE A 140 -1.56 5.33 -1.88
N TYR A 141 -1.96 4.63 -0.83
CA TYR A 141 -1.10 3.67 -0.16
C TYR A 141 -1.30 2.25 -0.71
N ILE A 142 -0.21 1.50 -0.77
CA ILE A 142 -0.23 0.06 -1.04
C ILE A 142 0.47 -0.70 0.08
N ASP A 143 0.00 -1.92 0.34
CA ASP A 143 0.52 -2.85 1.34
C ASP A 143 0.39 -2.36 2.78
N SER A 144 0.91 -1.20 3.12
CA SER A 144 0.89 -0.58 4.44
C SER A 144 0.07 0.72 4.46
N ASN A 145 -0.47 1.11 5.61
CA ASN A 145 -1.36 2.26 5.76
C ASN A 145 -0.99 3.12 6.97
N ILE A 146 -1.04 4.42 6.80
CA ILE A 146 -0.95 5.42 7.86
C ILE A 146 -2.31 6.12 7.94
N LYS A 147 -3.12 5.79 8.96
CA LYS A 147 -4.53 6.21 9.05
C LYS A 147 -4.74 7.71 9.18
N GLU A 148 -3.76 8.41 9.74
CA GLU A 148 -3.82 9.84 10.05
C GLU A 148 -3.51 10.72 8.82
N GLU A 149 -3.09 10.12 7.71
CA GLU A 149 -2.70 10.84 6.49
C GLU A 149 -3.83 10.86 5.45
N PRO A 150 -3.98 11.95 4.66
CA PRO A 150 -5.10 12.15 3.74
C PRO A 150 -4.92 11.42 2.39
N ALA A 151 -4.49 10.15 2.40
CA ALA A 151 -4.42 9.35 1.19
C ALA A 151 -5.82 9.16 0.57
N LEU A 152 -5.93 9.18 -0.75
CA LEU A 152 -7.20 8.95 -1.47
C LEU A 152 -7.75 7.55 -1.22
N SER A 153 -6.86 6.56 -1.10
CA SER A 153 -7.24 5.16 -0.88
C SER A 153 -6.05 4.36 -0.35
N PHE A 154 -6.36 3.16 0.12
CA PHE A 154 -5.40 2.15 0.55
C PHE A 154 -5.74 0.80 -0.07
N TYR A 155 -4.75 0.15 -0.63
CA TYR A 155 -4.83 -1.21 -1.17
C TYR A 155 -3.85 -2.12 -0.42
N GLY A 156 -4.36 -2.96 0.46
CA GLY A 156 -3.54 -3.86 1.28
C GLY A 156 -4.37 -4.68 2.24
N GLN A 157 -3.70 -5.50 3.01
CA GLN A 157 -4.31 -6.34 4.03
C GLN A 157 -4.65 -5.53 5.28
N ASN A 158 -5.64 -5.99 6.04
CA ASN A 158 -5.77 -5.59 7.44
C ASN A 158 -4.71 -6.33 8.26
N SER A 159 -3.56 -5.67 8.48
CA SER A 159 -2.40 -6.28 9.14
C SER A 159 -2.71 -6.74 10.57
N HIS A 160 -3.52 -5.99 11.31
CA HIS A 160 -3.96 -6.38 12.65
C HIS A 160 -4.75 -7.69 12.62
N GLN A 161 -5.78 -7.78 11.76
CA GLN A 161 -6.55 -9.02 11.61
C GLN A 161 -5.70 -10.18 11.08
N SER A 162 -4.75 -9.90 10.20
CA SER A 162 -3.81 -10.91 9.71
C SER A 162 -2.98 -11.50 10.85
N GLY A 163 -2.48 -10.66 11.76
CA GLY A 163 -1.75 -11.11 12.94
C GLY A 163 -2.62 -11.91 13.91
N TYR A 164 -3.83 -11.41 14.19
CA TYR A 164 -4.81 -12.12 15.02
C TYR A 164 -5.14 -13.51 14.45
N PHE A 165 -5.37 -13.58 13.15
CA PHE A 165 -5.62 -14.85 12.46
C PHE A 165 -4.39 -15.78 12.47
N ALA A 166 -3.18 -15.23 12.30
CA ALA A 166 -1.94 -16.00 12.35
C ALA A 166 -1.74 -16.68 13.72
N ALA A 167 -2.00 -15.96 14.82
CA ALA A 167 -1.96 -16.54 16.16
C ALA A 167 -2.96 -17.69 16.32
N ARG A 168 -4.20 -17.49 15.84
CA ARG A 168 -5.22 -18.54 15.87
C ARG A 168 -4.78 -19.80 15.09
N MET A 169 -4.24 -19.62 13.90
CA MET A 169 -3.77 -20.73 13.07
C MET A 169 -2.58 -21.43 13.70
N LEU A 170 -1.65 -20.68 14.30
CA LEU A 170 -0.53 -21.24 15.02
C LEU A 170 -1.00 -22.14 16.17
N MET A 171 -1.91 -21.64 17.01
CA MET A 171 -2.39 -22.40 18.16
C MET A 171 -3.19 -23.63 17.74
N LEU A 172 -3.93 -23.59 16.64
CA LEU A 172 -4.59 -24.78 16.06
C LEU A 172 -3.57 -25.86 15.66
N LEU A 173 -2.40 -25.47 15.16
CA LEU A 173 -1.34 -26.39 14.73
C LEU A 173 -0.45 -26.84 15.90
N ALA A 174 -0.15 -25.94 16.83
CA ALA A 174 0.69 -26.22 17.98
C ALA A 174 0.00 -27.09 19.04
N GLY A 175 -1.34 -27.08 19.08
CA GLY A 175 -2.17 -27.74 20.06
C GLY A 175 -2.39 -26.90 21.33
N GLU A 176 -3.44 -27.26 22.08
CA GLU A 176 -3.83 -26.51 23.29
C GLU A 176 -2.77 -26.55 24.42
N ASP A 177 -1.85 -27.51 24.36
CA ASP A 177 -0.78 -27.70 25.34
C ASP A 177 0.47 -26.85 25.06
N ALA A 178 0.48 -26.05 23.99
CA ALA A 178 1.62 -25.20 23.67
C ALA A 178 1.80 -24.10 24.73
N GLN A 179 2.90 -24.21 25.49
CA GLN A 179 3.19 -23.30 26.61
C GLN A 179 4.09 -22.14 26.20
N GLU A 180 4.82 -22.28 25.11
CA GLU A 180 5.79 -21.31 24.64
C GLU A 180 5.77 -21.23 23.12
N ILE A 181 5.81 -20.00 22.61
CA ILE A 181 5.92 -19.67 21.19
C ILE A 181 6.97 -18.58 20.99
N VAL A 182 7.44 -18.42 19.78
CA VAL A 182 8.39 -17.35 19.43
C VAL A 182 7.88 -16.51 18.27
N ILE A 183 8.05 -15.19 18.39
CA ILE A 183 7.81 -14.23 17.31
C ILE A 183 9.18 -13.80 16.76
N PHE A 184 9.37 -13.95 15.46
CA PHE A 184 10.54 -13.43 14.76
C PHE A 184 10.19 -12.05 14.17
N ARG A 185 11.05 -11.06 14.44
CA ARG A 185 10.93 -9.71 13.87
C ARG A 185 12.14 -9.43 13.00
N LYS A 186 11.92 -8.98 11.78
CA LYS A 186 13.01 -8.54 10.90
C LYS A 186 13.27 -7.06 11.17
N ILE A 187 14.47 -6.74 11.65
CA ILE A 187 14.89 -5.38 11.97
C ILE A 187 16.23 -5.04 11.31
N ASN A 188 16.55 -3.77 11.21
CA ASN A 188 17.89 -3.29 10.90
C ASN A 188 18.23 -2.13 11.84
N GLU A 189 19.28 -2.31 12.68
CA GLU A 189 19.71 -1.32 13.68
C GLU A 189 18.57 -0.79 14.55
N GLY A 190 17.63 -1.67 14.93
CA GLY A 190 16.44 -1.30 15.71
C GLY A 190 15.29 -0.69 14.90
N ILE A 191 15.45 -0.54 13.59
CA ILE A 191 14.41 -0.02 12.70
C ILE A 191 13.55 -1.18 12.20
N VAL A 192 12.24 -1.09 12.40
CA VAL A 192 11.24 -1.98 11.81
C VAL A 192 10.95 -1.46 10.39
N GLY A 193 11.05 -2.34 9.39
CA GLY A 193 10.93 -1.95 7.98
C GLY A 193 9.54 -1.46 7.56
N SER A 194 8.48 -1.80 8.31
CA SER A 194 7.12 -1.33 7.98
C SER A 194 6.20 -1.27 9.20
N ASN A 195 5.24 -0.35 9.17
CA ASN A 195 4.13 -0.27 10.11
C ASN A 195 3.25 -1.53 10.11
N GLN A 196 3.28 -2.29 9.03
CA GLN A 196 2.53 -3.52 8.86
C GLN A 196 3.00 -4.63 9.81
N GLN A 197 4.31 -4.78 10.00
CA GLN A 197 4.90 -5.75 10.94
C GLN A 197 4.45 -5.47 12.37
N GLU A 198 4.53 -4.23 12.81
CA GLU A 198 4.09 -3.83 14.15
C GLU A 198 2.60 -4.13 14.36
N ARG A 199 1.75 -3.79 13.39
CA ARG A 199 0.31 -4.05 13.48
C ARG A 199 -0.04 -5.53 13.50
N ARG A 200 0.69 -6.36 12.77
CA ARG A 200 0.52 -7.82 12.82
C ARG A 200 0.89 -8.36 14.20
N GLU A 201 1.99 -7.90 14.76
CA GLU A 201 2.39 -8.30 16.11
C GLU A 201 1.35 -7.92 17.17
N ILE A 202 0.79 -6.69 17.09
CA ILE A 202 -0.28 -6.26 17.99
C ILE A 202 -1.48 -7.21 17.90
N GLY A 203 -1.96 -7.50 16.71
CA GLY A 203 -3.10 -8.42 16.52
C GLY A 203 -2.80 -9.84 16.98
N PHE A 204 -1.59 -10.33 16.76
CA PHE A 204 -1.15 -11.62 17.23
C PHE A 204 -1.19 -11.71 18.76
N ARG A 205 -0.63 -10.71 19.44
CA ARG A 205 -0.59 -10.64 20.91
C ARG A 205 -1.97 -10.51 21.53
N GLU A 206 -2.87 -9.78 20.88
CA GLU A 206 -4.26 -9.64 21.31
C GLU A 206 -4.96 -11.00 21.34
N TYR A 207 -4.88 -11.79 20.25
CA TYR A 207 -5.42 -13.15 20.24
C TYR A 207 -4.83 -14.03 21.35
N MET A 208 -3.50 -13.98 21.55
CA MET A 208 -2.84 -14.78 22.58
C MET A 208 -3.27 -14.37 23.97
N GLN A 209 -3.43 -13.08 24.24
CA GLN A 209 -3.90 -12.58 25.52
C GLN A 209 -5.34 -12.98 25.80
N GLU A 210 -6.21 -12.98 24.80
CA GLU A 210 -7.62 -13.33 24.95
C GLU A 210 -7.85 -14.84 25.13
N HIS A 211 -7.10 -15.67 24.43
CA HIS A 211 -7.37 -17.10 24.33
C HIS A 211 -6.33 -18.00 24.99
N HIS A 212 -5.07 -17.55 25.09
CA HIS A 212 -3.95 -18.32 25.62
C HIS A 212 -3.07 -17.47 26.56
N PRO A 213 -3.63 -16.82 27.60
CA PRO A 213 -2.89 -15.87 28.43
C PRO A 213 -1.73 -16.49 29.23
N ALA A 214 -1.71 -17.81 29.40
CA ALA A 214 -0.65 -18.52 30.08
C ALA A 214 0.53 -18.90 29.15
N CYS A 215 0.35 -18.76 27.83
CA CYS A 215 1.39 -19.08 26.86
C CYS A 215 2.46 -17.99 26.87
N ARG A 216 3.72 -18.38 27.04
CA ARG A 216 4.86 -17.48 26.99
C ARG A 216 5.21 -17.14 25.56
N ILE A 217 5.41 -15.86 25.28
CA ILE A 217 5.83 -15.37 23.97
C ILE A 217 7.27 -14.89 24.06
N TRP A 218 8.14 -15.53 23.30
CA TRP A 218 9.51 -15.11 23.10
C TRP A 218 9.60 -14.19 21.90
N GLU A 219 10.56 -13.28 21.89
CA GLU A 219 10.83 -12.36 20.80
C GLU A 219 12.27 -12.54 20.36
N LEU A 220 12.47 -12.74 19.06
CA LEU A 220 13.79 -12.79 18.45
C LEU A 220 13.86 -11.82 17.28
N ASP A 221 14.85 -10.95 17.34
CA ASP A 221 15.12 -9.96 16.31
C ASP A 221 16.10 -10.54 15.29
N LEU A 222 15.65 -10.70 14.05
CA LEU A 222 16.47 -11.13 12.93
C LEU A 222 16.95 -9.90 12.16
N HIS A 223 18.24 -9.84 11.85
CA HIS A 223 18.85 -8.67 11.24
C HIS A 223 18.83 -8.78 9.71
N ALA A 224 18.35 -7.78 9.02
CA ALA A 224 18.18 -7.79 7.57
C ALA A 224 19.47 -8.04 6.76
N LYS A 225 20.66 -7.93 7.39
CA LYS A 225 21.96 -8.02 6.72
C LYS A 225 22.98 -8.90 7.48
N ARG A 226 22.55 -9.77 8.40
CA ARG A 226 23.45 -10.55 9.29
C ARG A 226 23.06 -12.02 9.43
N ASP A 227 22.75 -12.68 8.31
CA ASP A 227 22.21 -14.06 8.30
C ASP A 227 23.04 -15.08 9.10
N SER A 228 24.37 -14.93 9.11
CA SER A 228 25.25 -15.85 9.88
C SER A 228 25.17 -15.66 11.39
N GLU A 229 25.00 -14.42 11.87
CA GLU A 229 24.82 -14.10 13.29
C GLU A 229 23.45 -14.56 13.74
N ASP A 230 22.43 -14.33 12.93
CA ASP A 230 21.05 -14.76 13.20
C ASP A 230 20.95 -16.30 13.26
N THR A 231 21.65 -17.01 12.39
CA THR A 231 21.69 -18.48 12.42
C THR A 231 22.25 -18.99 13.73
N LEU A 232 23.34 -18.43 14.23
CA LEU A 232 23.93 -18.82 15.51
C LEU A 232 22.99 -18.53 16.68
N MET A 233 22.38 -17.33 16.69
CA MET A 233 21.41 -16.94 17.72
C MET A 233 20.19 -17.88 17.74
N LEU A 234 19.70 -18.28 16.57
CA LEU A 234 18.58 -19.22 16.47
C LEU A 234 18.96 -20.60 16.98
N ASP A 235 20.15 -21.12 16.64
CA ASP A 235 20.64 -22.40 17.08
C ASP A 235 20.80 -22.43 18.63
N GLU A 236 21.37 -21.38 19.22
CA GLU A 236 21.49 -21.24 20.67
C GLU A 236 20.12 -21.18 21.33
N PHE A 237 19.20 -20.34 20.81
CA PHE A 237 17.86 -20.20 21.36
C PHE A 237 17.10 -21.54 21.38
N PHE A 238 17.10 -22.31 20.28
CA PHE A 238 16.37 -23.57 20.23
C PHE A 238 17.06 -24.70 20.99
N GLN A 239 18.36 -24.61 21.26
CA GLN A 239 19.04 -25.51 22.19
C GLN A 239 18.62 -25.25 23.66
N GLU A 240 18.46 -23.98 24.03
CA GLU A 240 18.03 -23.59 25.37
C GLU A 240 16.51 -23.78 25.57
N HIS A 241 15.71 -23.68 24.49
CA HIS A 241 14.24 -23.74 24.52
C HIS A 241 13.68 -24.83 23.60
N PRO A 242 13.96 -26.13 23.87
CA PRO A 242 13.57 -27.23 22.98
C PRO A 242 12.06 -27.49 22.90
N THR A 243 11.27 -26.90 23.79
CA THR A 243 9.81 -27.04 23.87
C THR A 243 9.06 -25.96 23.10
N VAL A 244 9.75 -24.91 22.68
CA VAL A 244 9.14 -23.81 21.94
C VAL A 244 8.60 -24.31 20.61
N LYS A 245 7.31 -24.05 20.36
CA LYS A 245 6.69 -24.33 19.07
C LYS A 245 6.92 -23.18 18.11
N ILE A 246 7.41 -23.51 16.91
CA ILE A 246 7.67 -22.53 15.87
C ILE A 246 6.37 -22.27 15.11
N GLY A 247 5.84 -21.07 15.27
CA GLY A 247 4.89 -20.52 14.34
C GLY A 247 5.61 -19.51 13.45
N ARG A 248 5.80 -19.87 12.19
CA ARG A 248 6.31 -18.94 11.19
C ARG A 248 5.19 -17.98 10.80
N ALA A 249 5.04 -16.88 11.52
CA ALA A 249 4.38 -15.74 10.94
C ALA A 249 5.43 -14.99 10.10
N HIS A 250 5.50 -15.30 8.80
CA HIS A 250 6.21 -14.44 7.87
C HIS A 250 5.48 -13.10 7.83
N VAL A 251 6.14 -12.12 8.34
CA VAL A 251 5.75 -10.73 8.29
C VAL A 251 6.63 -10.03 7.25
#